data_dcf192911b843c1356ef0be7b2e3e416
#
_entry.id   dcf192911b843c1356ef0be7b2e3e416
#
_cell.length_a   1.000
_cell.length_b   1.000
_cell.length_c   1.000
_cell.angle_alpha   90.00
_cell.angle_beta   90.00
_cell.angle_gamma   90.00
#
_symmetry.space_group_name_H-M   'P 1'
#
loop_
_entity.id
_entity.type
_entity.pdbx_description
1 polymer ?
#
loop_
_entity_poly.entity_id
_entity_poly.type
_entity_poly.pdbx_seq_one_letter_code
_entity_poly.pdbx_strand_id
1 'polypeptide(L)'
;MKALSWVIAGTLMAGGVHADVLISEYVEGSGFNKALELYNGGADTASLDGYRLERYSNGGTDASGVLELDGESLAAGAVLVIVSSQAGAPLEGLGDISSGVISHNGDDAYVLRDAAGVIDSFGRVGEDPGSAWGSGDTTTVNQTLRRLETVTTGDTVIDDAFDPADQWRAFPEDTLDGLGVYGEGAGDGGGDGGDPPPALGACGDADTPLSVVQGSGASTPLDGETVVVESVVSAVYPDLDGFFLMEPVADRDDNPDTSEGLFVYAPDAAVNAGERVRLVGTANEYFEQTQVSLQGEPLVCAVEQTLEPVAFALPFADLSAPEALEGMLVNVSQTLTVTEVYDLARFGSVVLAEERQWISTQVAEPGAPAKAVADSNALGHIILDDGLNIQNPEPVRYPEGGLSATNTLRVGDRVDPDFRAVVSYSFEEWRLQPVDEISFRAANP
;
A
#
# COMPACT_ATOMS: atom_id res chain seq x y z
N MET A 1 -71.61 -38.85 23.88
CA MET A 1 -70.30 -39.08 23.20
C MET A 1 -69.45 -37.86 23.49
N LYS A 2 -68.42 -37.97 24.38
CA LYS A 2 -67.52 -36.88 24.77
C LYS A 2 -66.28 -37.02 23.89
N ALA A 3 -65.97 -36.04 23.05
CA ALA A 3 -64.77 -35.96 22.29
C ALA A 3 -63.61 -35.49 23.18
N LEU A 4 -62.54 -36.26 23.26
CA LEU A 4 -61.33 -35.99 24.01
C LEU A 4 -60.35 -35.29 23.06
N SER A 5 -60.13 -33.96 23.25
CA SER A 5 -59.10 -33.21 22.50
C SER A 5 -57.76 -33.43 23.20
N TRP A 6 -56.81 -34.01 22.45
CA TRP A 6 -55.41 -34.04 22.85
C TRP A 6 -54.72 -32.77 22.41
N VAL A 7 -54.25 -31.99 23.37
CA VAL A 7 -53.31 -30.89 23.13
C VAL A 7 -51.90 -31.44 23.10
N ILE A 8 -51.27 -31.47 21.94
CA ILE A 8 -49.85 -31.75 21.83
C ILE A 8 -49.13 -30.46 22.15
N ALA A 9 -48.50 -30.39 23.33
CA ALA A 9 -47.52 -29.37 23.64
C ALA A 9 -46.24 -29.63 22.86
N GLY A 10 -46.05 -28.94 21.76
CA GLY A 10 -44.77 -28.90 21.05
C GLY A 10 -43.78 -28.10 21.88
N THR A 11 -42.76 -28.78 22.39
CA THR A 11 -41.58 -28.13 23.00
C THR A 11 -40.80 -27.51 21.82
N LEU A 12 -40.88 -26.19 21.63
CA LEU A 12 -39.89 -25.47 20.82
C LEU A 12 -38.54 -25.66 21.56
N MET A 13 -37.66 -26.48 21.01
CA MET A 13 -36.24 -26.35 21.27
C MET A 13 -35.82 -25.00 20.67
N ALA A 14 -35.55 -24.02 21.50
CA ALA A 14 -34.76 -22.88 21.10
C ALA A 14 -33.39 -23.43 20.67
N GLY A 15 -33.19 -23.62 19.39
CA GLY A 15 -31.82 -23.75 18.87
C GLY A 15 -31.13 -22.44 19.23
N GLY A 16 -30.05 -22.54 19.98
CA GLY A 16 -29.19 -21.39 20.22
C GLY A 16 -28.76 -20.86 18.85
N VAL A 17 -29.05 -19.62 18.59
CA VAL A 17 -28.44 -18.88 17.49
C VAL A 17 -26.99 -18.75 17.90
N HIS A 18 -26.12 -19.57 17.35
CA HIS A 18 -24.69 -19.33 17.48
C HIS A 18 -24.43 -17.99 16.78
N ALA A 19 -23.82 -17.06 17.47
CA ALA A 19 -23.28 -15.87 16.85
C ALA A 19 -22.19 -16.34 15.88
N ASP A 20 -22.25 -15.90 14.61
CA ASP A 20 -21.30 -16.26 13.57
C ASP A 20 -20.02 -15.39 13.77
N VAL A 21 -19.33 -15.58 14.91
CA VAL A 21 -18.06 -14.89 15.21
C VAL A 21 -16.92 -15.68 14.57
N LEU A 22 -16.07 -15.01 13.85
CA LEU A 22 -14.91 -15.62 13.18
C LEU A 22 -13.65 -14.73 13.34
N ILE A 23 -12.48 -15.31 13.08
CA ILE A 23 -11.21 -14.56 12.97
C ILE A 23 -11.21 -13.90 11.60
N SER A 24 -11.16 -12.58 11.57
CA SER A 24 -11.27 -11.78 10.34
C SER A 24 -9.94 -11.25 9.82
N GLU A 25 -8.99 -10.93 10.70
CA GLU A 25 -7.67 -10.46 10.29
C GLU A 25 -6.57 -11.05 11.18
N TYR A 26 -5.41 -11.31 10.57
CA TYR A 26 -4.20 -11.79 11.23
C TYR A 26 -3.04 -10.90 10.77
N VAL A 27 -2.37 -10.24 11.70
CA VAL A 27 -1.23 -9.36 11.43
C VAL A 27 0.04 -10.00 11.98
N GLU A 28 0.93 -10.42 11.09
CA GLU A 28 2.30 -10.82 11.42
C GLU A 28 3.26 -9.71 10.92
N GLY A 29 3.22 -8.56 11.59
CA GLY A 29 4.02 -7.39 11.31
C GLY A 29 5.41 -7.42 11.94
N SER A 30 6.19 -6.37 11.76
CA SER A 30 7.57 -6.27 12.20
C SER A 30 7.72 -6.35 13.74
N GLY A 31 8.73 -7.05 14.22
CA GLY A 31 9.03 -7.15 15.64
C GLY A 31 7.86 -7.71 16.46
N PHE A 32 7.29 -6.90 17.34
CA PHE A 32 6.14 -7.27 18.18
C PHE A 32 4.80 -6.73 17.66
N ASN A 33 4.75 -6.19 16.47
CA ASN A 33 3.53 -5.71 15.83
C ASN A 33 2.67 -6.90 15.38
N LYS A 34 1.96 -7.51 16.32
CA LYS A 34 1.12 -8.68 16.07
C LYS A 34 -0.30 -8.39 16.51
N ALA A 35 -1.28 -8.80 15.70
CA ALA A 35 -2.70 -8.67 16.03
C ALA A 35 -3.53 -9.83 15.48
N LEU A 36 -4.71 -10.01 16.08
CA LEU A 36 -5.83 -10.77 15.54
C LEU A 36 -7.09 -9.95 15.69
N GLU A 37 -7.97 -10.05 14.72
CA GLU A 37 -9.29 -9.44 14.76
C GLU A 37 -10.37 -10.52 14.75
N LEU A 38 -11.42 -10.31 15.53
CA LEU A 38 -12.63 -11.13 15.56
C LEU A 38 -13.79 -10.31 14.97
N TYR A 39 -14.59 -10.91 14.11
CA TYR A 39 -15.75 -10.31 13.47
C TYR A 39 -17.04 -11.03 13.84
N ASN A 40 -18.12 -10.29 14.08
CA ASN A 40 -19.46 -10.83 14.25
C ASN A 40 -20.29 -10.69 12.96
N GLY A 41 -20.33 -11.74 12.16
CA GLY A 41 -21.16 -11.84 10.94
C GLY A 41 -22.64 -12.11 11.19
N GLY A 42 -23.05 -12.29 12.47
CA GLY A 42 -24.43 -12.52 12.85
C GLY A 42 -25.30 -11.26 12.77
N ALA A 43 -26.62 -11.45 12.77
CA ALA A 43 -27.59 -10.35 12.74
C ALA A 43 -27.82 -9.66 14.09
N ASP A 44 -27.35 -10.24 15.17
CA ASP A 44 -27.57 -9.78 16.56
C ASP A 44 -26.23 -9.56 17.28
N THR A 45 -26.22 -8.76 18.33
CA THR A 45 -25.05 -8.61 19.21
C THR A 45 -24.68 -9.95 19.85
N ALA A 46 -23.43 -10.39 19.67
CA ALA A 46 -22.86 -11.54 20.32
C ALA A 46 -22.32 -11.17 21.70
N SER A 47 -22.75 -11.88 22.78
CA SER A 47 -22.00 -11.88 24.04
C SER A 47 -20.83 -12.85 23.90
N LEU A 48 -19.63 -12.41 24.25
CA LEU A 48 -18.42 -13.27 24.23
C LEU A 48 -18.19 -13.95 25.58
N ASP A 49 -19.18 -13.96 26.50
CA ASP A 49 -19.10 -14.71 27.75
C ASP A 49 -18.91 -16.22 27.47
N GLY A 50 -17.83 -16.79 28.00
CA GLY A 50 -17.43 -18.17 27.77
C GLY A 50 -16.68 -18.40 26.46
N TYR A 51 -16.40 -17.33 25.71
CA TYR A 51 -15.48 -17.40 24.57
C TYR A 51 -14.04 -17.29 25.05
N ARG A 52 -13.14 -17.97 24.33
CA ARG A 52 -11.70 -17.86 24.55
C ARG A 52 -10.92 -18.05 23.25
N LEU A 53 -9.83 -17.33 23.16
CA LEU A 53 -8.85 -17.46 22.08
C LEU A 53 -7.65 -18.25 22.63
N GLU A 54 -7.37 -19.40 22.01
CA GLU A 54 -6.28 -20.30 22.37
C GLU A 54 -5.16 -20.21 21.32
N ARG A 55 -3.89 -20.03 21.74
CA ARG A 55 -2.72 -20.13 20.85
C ARG A 55 -2.02 -21.47 21.03
N TYR A 56 -1.59 -22.08 19.94
CA TYR A 56 -0.83 -23.32 19.85
C TYR A 56 0.49 -23.04 19.15
N SER A 57 1.60 -23.07 19.88
CA SER A 57 2.90 -22.67 19.33
C SER A 57 3.66 -23.86 18.77
N ASN A 58 4.31 -23.66 17.60
CA ASN A 58 5.29 -24.57 17.00
C ASN A 58 4.77 -26.03 16.96
N GLY A 59 3.58 -26.25 16.43
CA GLY A 59 2.99 -27.58 16.28
C GLY A 59 2.54 -28.25 17.59
N GLY A 60 2.41 -27.50 18.67
CA GLY A 60 1.88 -28.00 19.93
C GLY A 60 0.43 -28.46 19.83
N THR A 61 0.03 -29.47 20.62
CA THR A 61 -1.37 -29.93 20.74
C THR A 61 -2.05 -29.43 22.01
N ASP A 62 -1.30 -28.84 22.91
CA ASP A 62 -1.79 -28.16 24.10
C ASP A 62 -1.66 -26.66 23.92
N ALA A 63 -2.68 -25.88 24.30
CA ALA A 63 -2.66 -24.44 24.20
C ALA A 63 -1.49 -23.82 24.98
N SER A 64 -0.65 -23.05 24.32
CA SER A 64 0.50 -22.35 24.92
C SER A 64 0.10 -21.02 25.56
N GLY A 65 -1.09 -20.49 25.23
CA GLY A 65 -1.71 -19.29 25.80
C GLY A 65 -3.20 -19.33 25.61
N VAL A 66 -3.94 -18.76 26.57
CA VAL A 66 -5.40 -18.64 26.54
C VAL A 66 -5.79 -17.23 26.95
N LEU A 67 -6.63 -16.60 26.15
CA LEU A 67 -7.28 -15.33 26.45
C LEU A 67 -8.77 -15.57 26.60
N GLU A 68 -9.31 -15.37 27.81
CA GLU A 68 -10.75 -15.39 28.06
C GLU A 68 -11.36 -14.05 27.61
N LEU A 69 -12.52 -14.11 26.95
CA LEU A 69 -13.22 -12.95 26.41
C LEU A 69 -14.49 -12.61 27.20
N ASP A 70 -14.57 -13.10 28.47
CA ASP A 70 -15.69 -12.83 29.36
C ASP A 70 -15.90 -11.31 29.60
N GLY A 71 -17.11 -10.86 29.45
CA GLY A 71 -17.49 -9.45 29.62
C GLY A 71 -17.45 -8.62 28.36
N GLU A 72 -16.87 -9.16 27.29
CA GLU A 72 -16.89 -8.52 25.98
C GLU A 72 -18.19 -8.79 25.22
N SER A 73 -18.55 -7.88 24.34
CA SER A 73 -19.70 -8.05 23.46
C SER A 73 -19.43 -7.41 22.10
N LEU A 74 -19.86 -8.07 21.05
CA LEU A 74 -19.58 -7.67 19.68
C LEU A 74 -20.91 -7.45 18.96
N ALA A 75 -21.22 -6.20 18.59
CA ALA A 75 -22.45 -5.87 17.85
C ALA A 75 -22.47 -6.60 16.49
N ALA A 76 -23.64 -6.72 15.89
CA ALA A 76 -23.75 -7.25 14.53
C ALA A 76 -22.92 -6.40 13.55
N GLY A 77 -22.07 -7.04 12.77
CA GLY A 77 -21.17 -6.38 11.81
C GLY A 77 -19.94 -5.70 12.44
N ALA A 78 -19.78 -5.75 13.77
CA ALA A 78 -18.62 -5.14 14.43
C ALA A 78 -17.45 -6.12 14.56
N VAL A 79 -16.27 -5.56 14.84
CA VAL A 79 -15.02 -6.28 15.07
C VAL A 79 -14.47 -6.02 16.46
N LEU A 80 -13.55 -6.88 16.92
CA LEU A 80 -12.79 -6.77 18.17
C LEU A 80 -11.32 -7.01 17.86
N VAL A 81 -10.50 -5.99 18.00
CA VAL A 81 -9.07 -6.05 17.71
C VAL A 81 -8.26 -6.44 18.95
N ILE A 82 -7.47 -7.50 18.85
CA ILE A 82 -6.62 -8.01 19.92
C ILE A 82 -5.16 -7.87 19.50
N VAL A 83 -4.41 -6.99 20.17
CA VAL A 83 -3.02 -6.71 19.84
C VAL A 83 -2.04 -7.34 20.82
N SER A 84 -0.81 -7.53 20.38
CA SER A 84 0.28 -7.95 21.27
C SER A 84 0.48 -6.96 22.40
N SER A 85 0.69 -7.44 23.62
CA SER A 85 1.02 -6.59 24.77
C SER A 85 2.40 -5.91 24.65
N GLN A 86 3.14 -6.20 23.60
CA GLN A 86 4.45 -5.60 23.29
C GLN A 86 4.42 -4.80 21.97
N ALA A 87 3.24 -4.65 21.35
CA ALA A 87 3.09 -3.85 20.13
C ALA A 87 3.51 -2.39 20.37
N GLY A 88 4.10 -1.79 19.34
CA GLY A 88 4.40 -0.35 19.32
C GLY A 88 3.29 0.44 18.63
N ALA A 89 3.42 1.78 18.66
CA ALA A 89 2.56 2.64 17.86
C ALA A 89 2.87 2.46 16.35
N PRO A 90 1.87 2.51 15.43
CA PRO A 90 0.46 2.83 15.72
C PRO A 90 -0.38 1.65 16.24
N LEU A 91 0.06 0.39 16.05
CA LEU A 91 -0.74 -0.80 16.33
C LEU A 91 -1.26 -0.87 17.79
N GLU A 92 -0.45 -0.46 18.79
CA GLU A 92 -0.89 -0.40 20.18
C GLU A 92 -2.20 0.41 20.34
N GLY A 93 -2.35 1.49 19.56
CA GLY A 93 -3.51 2.39 19.61
C GLY A 93 -4.77 1.87 18.91
N LEU A 94 -4.64 0.82 18.08
CA LEU A 94 -5.75 0.22 17.35
C LEU A 94 -6.41 -0.94 18.11
N GLY A 95 -5.77 -1.44 19.19
CA GLY A 95 -6.25 -2.60 19.92
C GLY A 95 -7.33 -2.27 20.93
N ASP A 96 -8.44 -3.01 20.90
CA ASP A 96 -9.45 -3.03 21.98
C ASP A 96 -8.94 -3.82 23.19
N ILE A 97 -8.20 -4.91 22.94
CA ILE A 97 -7.59 -5.76 23.97
C ILE A 97 -6.09 -5.88 23.71
N SER A 98 -5.27 -5.67 24.74
CA SER A 98 -3.83 -5.92 24.71
C SER A 98 -3.52 -7.22 25.46
N SER A 99 -2.88 -8.21 24.78
CA SER A 99 -2.66 -9.55 25.35
C SER A 99 -1.30 -10.17 24.97
N GLY A 100 -0.65 -10.83 25.94
CA GLY A 100 0.54 -11.64 25.68
C GLY A 100 0.27 -12.96 24.93
N VAL A 101 -1.00 -13.32 24.70
CA VAL A 101 -1.39 -14.46 23.87
C VAL A 101 -1.10 -14.15 22.40
N ILE A 102 -1.18 -12.89 21.99
CA ILE A 102 -0.82 -12.43 20.65
C ILE A 102 0.69 -12.25 20.58
N SER A 103 1.39 -13.29 20.13
CA SER A 103 2.87 -13.29 20.02
C SER A 103 3.34 -14.35 19.01
N HIS A 104 2.58 -14.52 17.94
CA HIS A 104 2.90 -15.42 16.82
C HIS A 104 4.09 -14.89 15.98
N ASN A 105 4.65 -15.79 15.19
CA ASN A 105 5.79 -15.54 14.30
C ASN A 105 5.67 -16.28 12.96
N GLY A 106 4.43 -16.61 12.54
CA GLY A 106 4.12 -17.24 11.28
C GLY A 106 3.82 -18.75 11.37
N ASP A 107 4.21 -19.45 12.44
CA ASP A 107 4.06 -20.90 12.61
C ASP A 107 3.17 -21.29 13.80
N ASP A 108 2.48 -20.33 14.42
CA ASP A 108 1.56 -20.53 15.55
C ASP A 108 0.11 -20.60 15.08
N ALA A 109 -0.64 -21.61 15.55
CA ALA A 109 -2.08 -21.71 15.27
C ALA A 109 -2.92 -21.02 16.36
N TYR A 110 -4.10 -20.53 15.98
CA TYR A 110 -5.12 -19.98 16.87
C TYR A 110 -6.43 -20.72 16.74
N VAL A 111 -7.14 -20.87 17.86
CA VAL A 111 -8.47 -21.46 17.89
C VAL A 111 -9.38 -20.60 18.76
N LEU A 112 -10.48 -20.12 18.16
CA LEU A 112 -11.56 -19.47 18.88
C LEU A 112 -12.57 -20.53 19.34
N ARG A 113 -12.92 -20.52 20.62
CA ARG A 113 -13.88 -21.47 21.21
C ARG A 113 -14.91 -20.74 22.05
N ASP A 114 -16.09 -21.37 22.12
CA ASP A 114 -17.09 -21.07 23.13
C ASP A 114 -17.30 -22.29 24.09
N ALA A 115 -18.31 -22.23 24.91
CA ALA A 115 -18.69 -23.32 25.82
C ALA A 115 -19.17 -24.59 25.09
N ALA A 116 -19.59 -24.50 23.83
CA ALA A 116 -20.09 -25.61 23.02
C ALA A 116 -18.97 -26.29 22.20
N GLY A 117 -17.91 -25.58 21.85
CA GLY A 117 -16.81 -26.16 21.08
C GLY A 117 -15.94 -25.15 20.33
N VAL A 118 -15.39 -25.59 19.20
CA VAL A 118 -14.62 -24.74 18.28
C VAL A 118 -15.59 -23.89 17.46
N ILE A 119 -15.30 -22.61 17.38
CA ILE A 119 -16.03 -21.62 16.55
C ILE A 119 -15.27 -21.40 15.26
N ASP A 120 -13.92 -21.18 15.36
CA ASP A 120 -13.06 -20.89 14.22
C ASP A 120 -11.62 -21.25 14.54
N SER A 121 -10.79 -21.44 13.50
CA SER A 121 -9.36 -21.69 13.62
C SER A 121 -8.57 -20.98 12.53
N PHE A 122 -7.32 -20.64 12.84
CA PHE A 122 -6.29 -20.14 11.95
C PHE A 122 -5.02 -20.96 12.15
N GLY A 123 -4.45 -21.51 11.08
CA GLY A 123 -3.36 -22.47 11.17
C GLY A 123 -3.84 -23.87 11.52
N ARG A 124 -2.92 -24.82 11.65
CA ARG A 124 -3.20 -26.22 11.96
C ARG A 124 -2.61 -26.62 13.29
N VAL A 125 -3.47 -27.05 14.22
CA VAL A 125 -3.02 -27.57 15.52
C VAL A 125 -2.30 -28.89 15.36
N GLY A 126 -1.15 -29.05 15.99
CA GLY A 126 -0.35 -30.28 15.94
C GLY A 126 0.58 -30.41 14.73
N GLU A 127 0.66 -29.38 13.87
CA GLU A 127 1.64 -29.28 12.79
C GLU A 127 2.55 -28.08 12.99
N ASP A 128 3.86 -28.29 12.87
CA ASP A 128 4.87 -27.26 12.80
C ASP A 128 5.25 -27.07 11.31
N PRO A 129 4.85 -25.98 10.65
CA PRO A 129 5.18 -25.73 9.25
C PRO A 129 6.65 -25.29 9.06
N GLY A 130 7.38 -25.09 10.15
CA GLY A 130 8.76 -24.62 10.17
C GLY A 130 8.84 -23.10 10.32
N SER A 131 8.46 -22.32 9.35
CA SER A 131 8.45 -20.86 9.45
C SER A 131 7.08 -20.24 9.15
N ALA A 132 6.28 -20.87 8.29
CA ALA A 132 4.98 -20.39 7.87
C ALA A 132 4.16 -21.45 7.16
N TRP A 133 2.83 -21.35 7.18
CA TRP A 133 1.95 -21.99 6.21
C TRP A 133 1.86 -21.15 4.94
N GLY A 134 1.43 -21.78 3.85
CA GLY A 134 1.28 -21.16 2.56
C GLY A 134 2.56 -21.12 1.73
N SER A 135 2.49 -20.53 0.55
CA SER A 135 3.62 -20.41 -0.38
C SER A 135 3.35 -19.31 -1.41
N GLY A 136 4.42 -18.78 -2.04
CA GLY A 136 4.30 -17.69 -3.00
C GLY A 136 3.87 -16.40 -2.32
N ASP A 137 2.82 -15.77 -2.83
CA ASP A 137 2.40 -14.43 -2.41
C ASP A 137 1.52 -14.43 -1.15
N THR A 138 1.08 -15.60 -0.66
CA THR A 138 0.24 -15.73 0.53
C THR A 138 0.88 -16.67 1.54
N THR A 139 1.44 -16.11 2.61
CA THR A 139 2.07 -16.84 3.71
C THR A 139 1.66 -16.26 5.06
N THR A 140 1.86 -17.01 6.14
CA THR A 140 1.54 -16.54 7.50
C THR A 140 2.69 -15.78 8.17
N VAL A 141 3.82 -15.55 7.48
CA VAL A 141 4.98 -14.81 7.99
C VAL A 141 5.20 -13.50 7.25
N ASN A 142 5.50 -12.43 7.99
CA ASN A 142 5.78 -11.08 7.47
C ASN A 142 4.66 -10.55 6.55
N GLN A 143 3.43 -10.83 6.89
CA GLN A 143 2.25 -10.39 6.13
C GLN A 143 1.07 -10.09 7.04
N THR A 144 0.20 -9.21 6.58
CA THR A 144 -1.17 -9.10 7.09
C THR A 144 -2.09 -9.94 6.21
N LEU A 145 -2.92 -10.77 6.84
CA LEU A 145 -3.87 -11.64 6.15
C LEU A 145 -5.30 -11.24 6.55
N ARG A 146 -6.13 -10.88 5.57
CA ARG A 146 -7.55 -10.57 5.74
C ARG A 146 -8.41 -11.69 5.19
N ARG A 147 -9.39 -12.10 5.96
CA ARG A 147 -10.29 -13.18 5.54
C ARG A 147 -11.18 -12.71 4.40
N LEU A 148 -11.35 -13.56 3.39
CA LEU A 148 -12.24 -13.27 2.26
C LEU A 148 -13.69 -13.16 2.73
N GLU A 149 -14.41 -12.16 2.30
CA GLU A 149 -15.84 -11.93 2.66
C GLU A 149 -16.76 -13.07 2.22
N THR A 150 -16.33 -13.87 1.25
CA THR A 150 -17.03 -15.08 0.83
C THR A 150 -17.01 -16.17 1.90
N VAL A 151 -16.14 -16.05 2.92
CA VAL A 151 -16.04 -16.97 4.05
C VAL A 151 -16.93 -16.47 5.19
N THR A 152 -18.14 -16.99 5.26
CA THR A 152 -19.17 -16.56 6.23
C THR A 152 -19.27 -17.44 7.46
N THR A 153 -18.47 -18.49 7.55
CA THR A 153 -18.46 -19.45 8.69
C THR A 153 -17.03 -19.79 9.05
N GLY A 154 -16.76 -19.89 10.36
CA GLY A 154 -15.44 -20.29 10.86
C GLY A 154 -15.11 -21.75 10.56
N ASP A 155 -13.81 -22.05 10.55
CA ASP A 155 -13.29 -23.42 10.45
C ASP A 155 -13.30 -24.09 11.83
N THR A 156 -14.09 -25.16 11.96
CA THR A 156 -14.24 -25.90 13.21
C THR A 156 -13.37 -27.17 13.32
N VAL A 157 -12.53 -27.42 12.29
CA VAL A 157 -11.65 -28.60 12.25
C VAL A 157 -10.18 -28.15 12.38
N ILE A 158 -9.69 -28.17 13.59
CA ILE A 158 -8.41 -27.55 13.99
C ILE A 158 -7.14 -28.27 13.54
N ASP A 159 -7.24 -29.51 13.01
CA ASP A 159 -6.12 -30.43 12.67
C ASP A 159 -6.14 -30.87 11.21
N ASP A 160 -7.01 -30.31 10.35
CA ASP A 160 -6.99 -30.58 8.93
C ASP A 160 -5.95 -29.68 8.18
N ALA A 161 -5.88 -29.77 6.87
CA ALA A 161 -4.90 -29.04 6.10
C ALA A 161 -5.26 -27.55 6.04
N PHE A 162 -4.28 -26.68 6.34
CA PHE A 162 -4.43 -25.24 6.27
C PHE A 162 -3.52 -24.65 5.18
N ASP A 163 -4.13 -23.95 4.21
CA ASP A 163 -3.44 -23.08 3.26
C ASP A 163 -4.08 -21.69 3.34
N PRO A 164 -3.35 -20.64 3.74
CA PRO A 164 -3.96 -19.30 3.85
C PRO A 164 -4.54 -18.80 2.53
N ALA A 165 -4.00 -19.19 1.37
CA ALA A 165 -4.49 -18.76 0.06
C ALA A 165 -5.95 -19.19 -0.22
N ASP A 166 -6.48 -20.19 0.48
CA ASP A 166 -7.85 -20.70 0.27
C ASP A 166 -8.92 -19.73 0.83
N GLN A 167 -8.62 -19.03 1.93
CA GLN A 167 -9.60 -18.23 2.67
C GLN A 167 -9.13 -16.81 3.01
N TRP A 168 -7.89 -16.44 2.68
CA TRP A 168 -7.27 -15.20 3.08
C TRP A 168 -6.64 -14.47 1.89
N ARG A 169 -6.69 -13.14 1.94
CA ARG A 169 -5.93 -12.26 1.05
C ARG A 169 -4.72 -11.73 1.83
N ALA A 170 -3.55 -11.80 1.21
CA ALA A 170 -2.31 -11.29 1.79
C ALA A 170 -2.11 -9.81 1.46
N PHE A 171 -1.50 -9.11 2.41
CA PHE A 171 -1.05 -7.72 2.31
C PHE A 171 0.39 -7.64 2.83
N PRO A 172 1.15 -6.59 2.48
CA PRO A 172 2.51 -6.40 2.99
C PRO A 172 2.60 -6.43 4.52
N GLU A 173 3.79 -6.68 5.04
CA GLU A 173 4.10 -6.59 6.47
C GLU A 173 3.72 -5.20 7.01
N ASP A 174 3.17 -5.15 8.23
CA ASP A 174 2.70 -3.91 8.89
C ASP A 174 1.55 -3.17 8.18
N THR A 175 0.80 -3.81 7.28
CA THR A 175 -0.45 -3.26 6.76
C THR A 175 -1.52 -3.34 7.85
N LEU A 176 -1.96 -2.19 8.40
CA LEU A 176 -2.85 -2.10 9.56
C LEU A 176 -4.21 -1.46 9.25
N ASP A 177 -4.40 -0.98 8.05
CA ASP A 177 -5.59 -0.24 7.60
C ASP A 177 -6.89 -1.05 7.55
N GLY A 178 -6.82 -2.39 7.66
CA GLY A 178 -7.97 -3.27 7.81
C GLY A 178 -8.43 -3.50 9.24
N LEU A 179 -7.56 -3.23 10.22
CA LEU A 179 -7.91 -3.46 11.62
C LEU A 179 -9.00 -2.48 12.10
N GLY A 180 -10.04 -3.04 12.69
CA GLY A 180 -11.20 -2.27 13.19
C GLY A 180 -12.41 -2.34 12.27
N VAL A 181 -12.29 -2.95 11.07
CA VAL A 181 -13.39 -3.13 10.12
C VAL A 181 -13.28 -4.48 9.39
N TYR A 182 -14.40 -5.08 9.00
CA TYR A 182 -14.43 -6.29 8.19
C TYR A 182 -15.46 -6.16 7.07
N GLY A 183 -15.12 -6.66 5.90
CA GLY A 183 -15.96 -6.61 4.72
C GLY A 183 -15.56 -5.47 3.77
N GLU A 184 -16.49 -5.00 2.96
CA GLU A 184 -16.25 -3.89 2.00
C GLU A 184 -15.71 -2.60 2.65
N GLY A 185 -15.59 -2.57 3.98
CA GLY A 185 -14.97 -1.50 4.77
C GLY A 185 -13.57 -1.84 5.30
N ALA A 186 -13.07 -3.07 5.11
CA ALA A 186 -11.74 -3.46 5.59
C ALA A 186 -10.63 -3.00 4.62
N GLY A 187 -10.31 -1.77 4.69
CA GLY A 187 -9.34 -1.07 3.85
C GLY A 187 -9.57 0.43 3.89
N ASP A 188 -10.54 0.85 4.73
CA ASP A 188 -10.85 2.26 4.85
C ASP A 188 -10.75 2.69 6.32
N GLY A 189 -9.64 3.35 6.63
CA GLY A 189 -9.31 3.84 7.98
C GLY A 189 -10.24 4.92 8.47
N GLY A 190 -11.10 4.53 9.35
CA GLY A 190 -11.58 5.33 10.48
C GLY A 190 -12.41 6.57 10.28
N GLY A 191 -13.64 6.51 10.71
CA GLY A 191 -14.31 7.67 11.25
C GLY A 191 -15.74 7.91 10.79
N ASP A 192 -16.65 7.67 11.73
CA ASP A 192 -17.94 8.36 11.85
C ASP A 192 -18.90 8.34 10.63
N GLY A 193 -19.83 7.37 10.62
CA GLY A 193 -21.14 7.49 9.94
C GLY A 193 -21.09 7.95 8.48
N GLY A 194 -20.22 7.39 7.65
CA GLY A 194 -20.07 7.76 6.25
C GLY A 194 -20.95 6.91 5.32
N ASP A 195 -21.31 7.50 4.19
CA ASP A 195 -21.93 6.84 3.04
C ASP A 195 -21.10 5.61 2.58
N PRO A 196 -21.73 4.61 1.95
CA PRO A 196 -21.00 3.47 1.36
C PRO A 196 -19.87 3.98 0.45
N PRO A 197 -18.72 3.23 0.36
CA PRO A 197 -17.61 3.65 -0.49
C PRO A 197 -18.12 4.05 -1.87
N PRO A 198 -17.56 5.11 -2.46
CA PRO A 198 -18.07 5.65 -3.70
C PRO A 198 -18.01 4.58 -4.79
N ALA A 199 -19.16 4.31 -5.41
CA ALA A 199 -19.20 3.41 -6.55
C ALA A 199 -18.38 3.97 -7.70
N LEU A 200 -17.72 3.11 -8.48
CA LEU A 200 -16.96 3.53 -9.67
C LEU A 200 -17.75 4.50 -10.56
N GLY A 201 -19.07 4.30 -10.67
CA GLY A 201 -19.93 5.15 -11.49
C GLY A 201 -19.68 4.97 -12.99
N ALA A 202 -20.12 5.97 -13.77
CA ALA A 202 -19.88 6.04 -15.21
C ALA A 202 -18.87 7.14 -15.54
N CYS A 203 -18.23 7.04 -16.70
CA CYS A 203 -17.35 8.08 -17.19
C CYS A 203 -18.01 9.47 -17.20
N GLY A 204 -17.34 10.44 -16.62
CA GLY A 204 -17.82 11.81 -16.48
C GLY A 204 -18.77 12.05 -15.30
N ASP A 205 -19.06 11.03 -14.46
CA ASP A 205 -19.70 11.28 -13.17
C ASP A 205 -18.73 12.05 -12.24
N ALA A 206 -19.25 12.63 -11.16
CA ALA A 206 -18.41 13.32 -10.18
C ALA A 206 -17.31 12.40 -9.65
N ASP A 207 -16.13 12.95 -9.48
CA ASP A 207 -14.92 12.29 -9.01
C ASP A 207 -14.12 13.21 -8.08
N THR A 208 -13.03 12.69 -7.51
CA THR A 208 -12.11 13.45 -6.69
C THR A 208 -10.98 13.95 -7.59
N PRO A 209 -10.79 15.28 -7.77
CA PRO A 209 -9.68 15.82 -8.54
C PRO A 209 -8.33 15.36 -8.00
N LEU A 210 -7.34 15.12 -8.87
CA LEU A 210 -6.01 14.67 -8.47
C LEU A 210 -5.35 15.66 -7.51
N SER A 211 -5.55 16.96 -7.69
CA SER A 211 -5.05 18.03 -6.81
C SER A 211 -5.64 17.96 -5.39
N VAL A 212 -6.86 17.45 -5.24
CA VAL A 212 -7.47 17.21 -3.93
C VAL A 212 -6.88 15.96 -3.26
N VAL A 213 -6.58 14.91 -4.05
CA VAL A 213 -5.88 13.72 -3.54
C VAL A 213 -4.47 14.09 -3.10
N GLN A 214 -3.75 14.86 -3.88
CA GLN A 214 -2.40 15.34 -3.56
C GLN A 214 -2.37 16.28 -2.35
N GLY A 215 -3.30 17.24 -2.31
CA GLY A 215 -3.24 18.31 -1.33
C GLY A 215 -2.15 19.34 -1.65
N SER A 216 -1.85 20.23 -0.69
CA SER A 216 -0.82 21.28 -0.80
C SER A 216 0.34 21.08 0.17
N GLY A 217 0.48 19.90 0.74
CA GLY A 217 1.52 19.53 1.71
C GLY A 217 2.34 18.37 1.22
N ALA A 218 3.28 17.91 2.03
CA ALA A 218 4.13 16.75 1.75
C ALA A 218 3.43 15.40 2.01
N SER A 219 2.11 15.39 2.09
CA SER A 219 1.31 14.17 2.23
C SER A 219 -0.14 14.43 1.86
N THR A 220 -0.82 13.40 1.36
CA THR A 220 -2.23 13.47 1.02
C THR A 220 -3.10 13.80 2.24
N PRO A 221 -4.07 14.73 2.10
CA PRO A 221 -5.07 14.94 3.15
C PRO A 221 -6.10 13.81 3.24
N LEU A 222 -6.08 12.87 2.28
CA LEU A 222 -7.05 11.77 2.15
C LEU A 222 -6.41 10.40 2.47
N ASP A 223 -5.36 10.38 3.31
CA ASP A 223 -4.68 9.14 3.68
C ASP A 223 -5.65 8.13 4.29
N GLY A 224 -5.74 6.93 3.70
CA GLY A 224 -6.70 5.89 4.05
C GLY A 224 -8.09 6.03 3.42
N GLU A 225 -8.41 7.12 2.74
CA GLU A 225 -9.73 7.35 2.18
C GLU A 225 -9.92 6.68 0.82
N THR A 226 -11.10 6.11 0.59
CA THR A 226 -11.47 5.60 -0.74
C THR A 226 -11.92 6.74 -1.65
N VAL A 227 -11.24 6.90 -2.76
CA VAL A 227 -11.49 7.93 -3.75
C VAL A 227 -11.90 7.34 -5.10
N VAL A 228 -12.70 8.10 -5.85
CA VAL A 228 -12.91 7.86 -7.27
C VAL A 228 -12.16 8.95 -8.02
N VAL A 229 -11.27 8.58 -8.90
CA VAL A 229 -10.55 9.52 -9.76
C VAL A 229 -10.79 9.21 -11.24
N GLU A 230 -10.85 10.26 -12.08
CA GLU A 230 -10.97 10.10 -13.53
C GLU A 230 -10.02 11.06 -14.23
N SER A 231 -8.91 10.54 -14.75
CA SER A 231 -7.92 11.36 -15.44
C SER A 231 -7.20 10.57 -16.53
N VAL A 232 -6.18 11.18 -17.16
CA VAL A 232 -5.47 10.62 -18.31
C VAL A 232 -4.17 9.95 -17.85
N VAL A 233 -3.96 8.71 -18.29
CA VAL A 233 -2.72 7.97 -18.08
C VAL A 233 -1.57 8.69 -18.80
N SER A 234 -0.63 9.23 -18.04
CA SER A 234 0.53 9.95 -18.55
C SER A 234 1.68 9.00 -18.90
N ALA A 235 1.89 7.96 -18.10
CA ALA A 235 2.92 6.95 -18.32
C ALA A 235 2.57 5.65 -17.58
N VAL A 236 3.09 4.52 -18.08
CA VAL A 236 2.89 3.18 -17.48
C VAL A 236 4.25 2.58 -17.16
N TYR A 237 4.42 2.11 -15.93
CA TYR A 237 5.65 1.49 -15.44
C TYR A 237 5.32 0.14 -14.78
N PRO A 238 5.24 -0.94 -15.54
CA PRO A 238 4.91 -2.28 -15.01
C PRO A 238 5.93 -2.77 -13.96
N ASP A 239 7.20 -2.36 -14.09
CA ASP A 239 8.25 -2.74 -13.15
C ASP A 239 8.23 -1.90 -11.85
N LEU A 240 7.41 -0.85 -11.79
CA LEU A 240 7.06 -0.11 -10.58
C LEU A 240 5.66 -0.50 -10.07
N ASP A 241 5.06 -1.56 -10.63
CA ASP A 241 3.73 -2.06 -10.29
C ASP A 241 2.61 -1.02 -10.45
N GLY A 242 2.70 -0.11 -11.46
CA GLY A 242 1.69 0.92 -11.60
C GLY A 242 1.81 1.82 -12.82
N PHE A 243 1.06 2.90 -12.75
CA PHE A 243 1.01 3.93 -13.79
C PHE A 243 0.75 5.31 -13.18
N PHE A 244 1.05 6.34 -13.93
CA PHE A 244 0.78 7.72 -13.52
C PHE A 244 -0.44 8.28 -14.26
N LEU A 245 -1.24 9.04 -13.54
CA LEU A 245 -2.31 9.88 -14.06
C LEU A 245 -1.86 11.35 -14.05
N MET A 246 -2.44 12.15 -14.94
CA MET A 246 -2.30 13.60 -14.92
C MET A 246 -3.54 14.27 -15.47
N GLU A 247 -3.96 15.37 -14.83
CA GLU A 247 -5.09 16.16 -15.31
C GLU A 247 -4.75 16.88 -16.60
N PRO A 248 -5.64 16.80 -17.63
CA PRO A 248 -5.57 17.70 -18.76
C PRO A 248 -5.68 19.16 -18.31
N VAL A 249 -5.07 20.08 -19.06
CA VAL A 249 -5.05 21.52 -18.71
C VAL A 249 -6.44 22.10 -18.38
N ALA A 250 -7.48 21.58 -19.03
CA ALA A 250 -8.85 22.06 -18.83
C ALA A 250 -9.47 21.65 -17.47
N ASP A 251 -8.91 20.62 -16.84
CA ASP A 251 -9.43 20.01 -15.62
C ASP A 251 -8.60 20.41 -14.38
N ARG A 252 -7.45 21.11 -14.56
CA ARG A 252 -6.56 21.58 -13.49
C ARG A 252 -7.17 22.69 -12.65
N ASP A 253 -6.80 22.75 -11.38
CA ASP A 253 -7.35 23.71 -10.41
C ASP A 253 -6.69 25.11 -10.43
N ASP A 254 -5.67 25.32 -11.26
CA ASP A 254 -4.87 26.56 -11.32
C ASP A 254 -4.12 26.91 -10.01
N ASN A 255 -4.04 26.02 -9.02
CA ASN A 255 -3.28 26.24 -7.80
C ASN A 255 -1.82 25.77 -8.00
N PRO A 256 -0.82 26.66 -7.89
CA PRO A 256 0.58 26.27 -8.10
C PRO A 256 1.17 25.45 -6.94
N ASP A 257 0.48 25.33 -5.83
CA ASP A 257 0.95 24.61 -4.64
C ASP A 257 0.41 23.16 -4.55
N THR A 258 -0.42 22.74 -5.53
CA THR A 258 -0.97 21.38 -5.63
C THR A 258 -0.45 20.70 -6.89
N SER A 259 -0.21 19.39 -6.84
CA SER A 259 0.10 18.61 -8.03
C SER A 259 -1.18 18.17 -8.75
N GLU A 260 -1.12 18.13 -10.08
CA GLU A 260 -2.14 17.60 -10.99
C GLU A 260 -1.76 16.20 -11.51
N GLY A 261 -0.80 15.55 -10.88
CA GLY A 261 -0.33 14.20 -11.16
C GLY A 261 -0.63 13.26 -10.01
N LEU A 262 -0.62 11.96 -10.26
CA LEU A 262 -0.85 10.95 -9.23
C LEU A 262 -0.27 9.61 -9.67
N PHE A 263 0.41 8.90 -8.77
CA PHE A 263 0.76 7.50 -8.99
C PHE A 263 -0.41 6.59 -8.61
N VAL A 264 -0.68 5.59 -9.43
CA VAL A 264 -1.65 4.53 -9.15
C VAL A 264 -0.91 3.21 -9.02
N TYR A 265 -0.86 2.66 -7.83
CA TYR A 265 -0.36 1.32 -7.59
C TYR A 265 -1.36 0.29 -8.08
N ALA A 266 -1.00 -0.46 -9.10
CA ALA A 266 -1.89 -1.35 -9.84
C ALA A 266 -1.10 -2.41 -10.61
N PRO A 267 -0.52 -3.43 -9.95
CA PRO A 267 0.43 -4.38 -10.56
C PRO A 267 -0.15 -5.18 -11.73
N ASP A 268 -1.47 -5.37 -11.76
CA ASP A 268 -2.14 -6.18 -12.79
C ASP A 268 -2.99 -5.34 -13.77
N ALA A 269 -3.00 -4.01 -13.64
CA ALA A 269 -3.86 -3.16 -14.47
C ALA A 269 -3.36 -3.06 -15.91
N ALA A 270 -4.26 -3.32 -16.86
CA ALA A 270 -3.99 -3.22 -18.28
C ALA A 270 -4.47 -1.87 -18.83
N VAL A 271 -3.67 -0.84 -18.68
CA VAL A 271 -3.92 0.51 -19.21
C VAL A 271 -2.81 0.95 -20.16
N ASN A 272 -3.10 1.96 -21.00
CA ASN A 272 -2.11 2.54 -21.92
C ASN A 272 -2.01 4.04 -21.76
N ALA A 273 -0.81 4.60 -21.95
CA ALA A 273 -0.63 6.04 -21.97
C ALA A 273 -1.56 6.70 -23.01
N GLY A 274 -2.21 7.80 -22.64
CA GLY A 274 -3.21 8.50 -23.44
C GLY A 274 -4.62 7.95 -23.29
N GLU A 275 -4.87 6.94 -22.46
CA GLU A 275 -6.22 6.56 -22.07
C GLU A 275 -6.72 7.45 -20.93
N ARG A 276 -7.95 7.96 -21.01
CA ARG A 276 -8.65 8.52 -19.86
C ARG A 276 -9.32 7.36 -19.14
N VAL A 277 -8.96 7.18 -17.90
CA VAL A 277 -9.46 6.08 -17.06
C VAL A 277 -10.17 6.63 -15.84
N ARG A 278 -11.22 5.93 -15.44
CA ARG A 278 -11.92 6.14 -14.17
C ARG A 278 -11.66 4.93 -13.28
N LEU A 279 -11.29 5.17 -12.04
CA LEU A 279 -10.95 4.11 -11.11
C LEU A 279 -11.39 4.45 -9.68
N VAL A 280 -11.52 3.43 -8.87
CA VAL A 280 -11.69 3.49 -7.41
C VAL A 280 -10.41 2.98 -6.77
N GLY A 281 -9.97 3.59 -5.71
CA GLY A 281 -8.82 3.13 -4.95
C GLY A 281 -8.67 3.86 -3.63
N THR A 282 -7.79 3.35 -2.78
CA THR A 282 -7.46 4.00 -1.50
C THR A 282 -6.30 4.96 -1.70
N ALA A 283 -6.50 6.23 -1.33
CA ALA A 283 -5.42 7.22 -1.30
C ALA A 283 -4.53 6.95 -0.08
N ASN A 284 -3.23 6.95 -0.27
CA ASN A 284 -2.28 6.71 0.82
C ASN A 284 -0.90 7.29 0.53
N GLU A 285 -0.13 7.51 1.59
CA GLU A 285 1.29 7.84 1.48
C GLU A 285 2.13 6.57 1.49
N TYR A 286 2.93 6.37 0.46
CA TYR A 286 3.86 5.25 0.41
C TYR A 286 5.30 5.75 0.27
N PHE A 287 6.08 5.66 1.36
CA PHE A 287 7.42 6.22 1.44
C PHE A 287 7.49 7.68 0.96
N GLU A 288 6.59 8.51 1.49
CA GLU A 288 6.47 9.95 1.18
C GLU A 288 6.12 10.23 -0.30
N GLN A 289 5.52 9.27 -1.02
CA GLN A 289 4.89 9.48 -2.30
C GLN A 289 3.38 9.30 -2.18
N THR A 290 2.63 10.31 -2.57
CA THR A 290 1.16 10.22 -2.66
C THR A 290 0.77 9.24 -3.77
N GLN A 291 -0.05 8.25 -3.43
CA GLN A 291 -0.54 7.28 -4.40
C GLN A 291 -1.99 6.88 -4.14
N VAL A 292 -2.60 6.24 -5.13
CA VAL A 292 -3.86 5.51 -4.99
C VAL A 292 -3.61 4.04 -5.24
N SER A 293 -3.91 3.19 -4.26
CA SER A 293 -3.92 1.74 -4.42
C SER A 293 -5.22 1.32 -5.10
N LEU A 294 -5.12 0.83 -6.34
CA LEU A 294 -6.27 0.48 -7.18
C LEU A 294 -7.13 -0.61 -6.55
N GLN A 295 -8.44 -0.40 -6.54
CA GLN A 295 -9.44 -1.40 -6.19
C GLN A 295 -10.23 -1.82 -7.45
N GLY A 296 -10.16 -3.09 -7.80
CA GLY A 296 -10.82 -3.64 -8.98
C GLY A 296 -10.16 -3.21 -10.30
N GLU A 297 -10.94 -3.14 -11.36
CA GLU A 297 -10.45 -2.84 -12.71
C GLU A 297 -10.78 -1.39 -13.09
N PRO A 298 -9.84 -0.64 -13.69
CA PRO A 298 -10.12 0.71 -14.17
C PRO A 298 -11.09 0.67 -15.38
N LEU A 299 -11.98 1.65 -15.45
CA LEU A 299 -12.87 1.85 -16.58
C LEU A 299 -12.24 2.80 -17.60
N VAL A 300 -11.97 2.32 -18.82
CA VAL A 300 -11.46 3.19 -19.90
C VAL A 300 -12.59 4.05 -20.44
N CYS A 301 -12.47 5.36 -20.28
CA CYS A 301 -13.46 6.36 -20.68
C CYS A 301 -13.20 6.96 -22.05
N ALA A 302 -11.93 7.14 -22.41
CA ALA A 302 -11.52 7.64 -23.72
C ALA A 302 -10.11 7.15 -24.05
N VAL A 303 -9.75 7.20 -25.33
CA VAL A 303 -8.43 6.83 -25.84
C VAL A 303 -7.81 7.99 -26.62
N GLU A 304 -6.52 7.91 -26.93
CA GLU A 304 -5.77 8.88 -27.74
C GLU A 304 -5.83 10.33 -27.18
N GLN A 305 -5.93 10.46 -25.86
CA GLN A 305 -5.83 11.76 -25.20
C GLN A 305 -4.39 12.25 -25.21
N THR A 306 -4.22 13.57 -25.32
CA THR A 306 -2.89 14.20 -25.26
C THR A 306 -2.78 15.07 -24.02
N LEU A 307 -1.66 14.92 -23.30
CA LEU A 307 -1.31 15.76 -22.16
C LEU A 307 -0.27 16.79 -22.55
N GLU A 308 -0.41 18.02 -22.06
CA GLU A 308 0.61 19.05 -22.16
C GLU A 308 1.55 18.92 -20.96
N PRO A 309 2.85 18.57 -21.18
CA PRO A 309 3.82 18.46 -20.11
C PRO A 309 4.04 19.83 -19.44
N VAL A 310 4.27 19.82 -18.13
CA VAL A 310 4.65 21.02 -17.38
C VAL A 310 6.15 21.27 -17.56
N ALA A 311 6.55 22.53 -17.52
CA ALA A 311 7.97 22.89 -17.61
C ALA A 311 8.70 22.44 -16.33
N PHE A 312 9.82 21.73 -16.49
CA PHE A 312 10.73 21.38 -15.40
C PHE A 312 12.02 22.18 -15.51
N ALA A 313 12.50 22.68 -14.39
CA ALA A 313 13.78 23.40 -14.35
C ALA A 313 14.49 23.25 -13.00
N LEU A 314 15.81 23.12 -13.05
CA LEU A 314 16.73 23.23 -11.91
C LEU A 314 17.41 24.59 -11.92
N PRO A 315 17.84 25.13 -10.76
CA PRO A 315 17.59 24.60 -9.42
C PRO A 315 16.15 24.84 -8.97
N PHE A 316 15.66 24.04 -8.06
CA PHE A 316 14.38 24.29 -7.40
C PHE A 316 14.44 25.56 -6.55
N ALA A 317 13.30 26.20 -6.35
CA ALA A 317 13.20 27.40 -5.51
C ALA A 317 13.49 27.11 -4.04
N ASP A 318 13.02 25.96 -3.57
CA ASP A 318 13.28 25.37 -2.24
C ASP A 318 13.10 23.85 -2.29
N LEU A 319 13.33 23.14 -1.17
CA LEU A 319 13.27 21.67 -1.12
C LEU A 319 11.84 21.10 -1.22
N SER A 320 10.82 21.93 -1.00
CA SER A 320 9.41 21.52 -1.15
C SER A 320 8.84 21.79 -2.54
N ALA A 321 9.55 22.57 -3.36
CA ALA A 321 9.04 22.94 -4.69
C ALA A 321 8.77 21.74 -5.63
N PRO A 322 9.50 20.62 -5.57
CA PRO A 322 9.17 19.45 -6.39
C PRO A 322 7.85 18.79 -6.06
N GLU A 323 7.33 18.96 -4.83
CA GLU A 323 6.05 18.41 -4.37
C GLU A 323 4.89 18.76 -5.32
N ALA A 324 4.82 20.03 -5.73
CA ALA A 324 3.82 20.50 -6.68
C ALA A 324 3.95 19.90 -8.10
N LEU A 325 4.96 19.07 -8.33
CA LEU A 325 5.18 18.35 -9.59
C LEU A 325 5.04 16.83 -9.43
N GLU A 326 4.79 16.34 -8.23
CA GLU A 326 4.70 14.90 -7.96
C GLU A 326 3.67 14.22 -8.88
N GLY A 327 4.04 13.11 -9.51
CA GLY A 327 3.20 12.40 -10.47
C GLY A 327 2.97 13.12 -11.81
N MET A 328 3.41 14.36 -11.97
CA MET A 328 3.17 15.12 -13.19
C MET A 328 4.13 14.78 -14.32
N LEU A 329 3.59 14.72 -15.53
CA LEU A 329 4.40 14.67 -16.76
C LEU A 329 5.04 16.03 -16.99
N VAL A 330 6.36 16.06 -17.05
CA VAL A 330 7.17 17.26 -17.24
C VAL A 330 7.98 17.22 -18.52
N ASN A 331 8.35 18.40 -19.06
CA ASN A 331 9.32 18.56 -20.13
C ASN A 331 10.60 19.21 -19.60
N VAL A 332 11.71 18.49 -19.71
CA VAL A 332 13.03 18.97 -19.30
C VAL A 332 13.69 19.64 -20.50
N SER A 333 13.55 20.96 -20.61
CA SER A 333 14.13 21.75 -21.72
C SER A 333 15.56 22.23 -21.46
N GLN A 334 16.10 21.98 -20.25
CA GLN A 334 17.48 22.29 -19.91
C GLN A 334 18.42 21.16 -20.34
N THR A 335 19.64 21.53 -20.78
CA THR A 335 20.74 20.57 -20.84
C THR A 335 21.22 20.30 -19.42
N LEU A 336 21.06 19.07 -18.95
CA LEU A 336 21.54 18.65 -17.64
C LEU A 336 22.88 17.93 -17.70
N THR A 337 23.65 18.00 -16.63
CA THR A 337 24.98 17.40 -16.51
C THR A 337 24.92 16.25 -15.52
N VAL A 338 25.49 15.11 -15.89
CA VAL A 338 25.69 13.97 -14.99
C VAL A 338 26.66 14.39 -13.89
N THR A 339 26.22 14.36 -12.64
CA THR A 339 27.03 14.76 -11.50
C THR A 339 27.43 13.58 -10.60
N GLU A 340 26.68 12.47 -10.65
CA GLU A 340 27.00 11.22 -9.95
C GLU A 340 26.53 10.00 -10.76
N VAL A 341 27.29 8.89 -10.69
CA VAL A 341 27.03 7.61 -11.39
C VAL A 341 27.23 6.41 -10.43
N TYR A 342 27.20 6.63 -9.13
CA TYR A 342 27.46 5.58 -8.14
C TYR A 342 26.43 4.44 -8.25
N ASP A 343 25.19 4.78 -8.41
CA ASP A 343 24.06 3.84 -8.45
C ASP A 343 23.73 3.32 -9.85
N LEU A 344 24.40 3.84 -10.89
CA LEU A 344 24.10 3.49 -12.29
C LEU A 344 24.14 1.98 -12.57
N ALA A 345 25.17 1.28 -12.14
CA ALA A 345 25.32 -0.14 -12.46
C ALA A 345 24.43 -1.03 -11.59
N ARG A 346 24.07 -0.57 -10.39
CA ARG A 346 23.29 -1.36 -9.42
C ARG A 346 21.80 -1.10 -9.51
N PHE A 347 21.41 0.15 -9.69
CA PHE A 347 20.01 0.59 -9.61
C PHE A 347 19.56 1.32 -10.88
N GLY A 348 20.39 1.39 -11.93
CA GLY A 348 20.02 2.03 -13.18
C GLY A 348 19.93 3.56 -13.13
N SER A 349 20.20 4.19 -12.00
CA SER A 349 19.96 5.62 -11.76
C SER A 349 21.21 6.47 -11.82
N VAL A 350 21.06 7.74 -12.22
CA VAL A 350 22.13 8.76 -12.26
C VAL A 350 21.65 10.06 -11.68
N VAL A 351 22.55 10.82 -11.03
CA VAL A 351 22.24 12.16 -10.53
C VAL A 351 22.53 13.20 -11.59
N LEU A 352 21.56 14.01 -11.92
CA LEU A 352 21.63 15.11 -12.88
C LEU A 352 21.57 16.46 -12.17
N ALA A 353 22.27 17.46 -12.69
CA ALA A 353 22.20 18.83 -12.24
C ALA A 353 22.38 19.79 -13.42
N GLU A 354 22.10 21.08 -13.26
CA GLU A 354 22.33 22.10 -14.31
C GLU A 354 23.80 22.12 -14.71
N GLU A 355 24.70 22.09 -13.71
CA GLU A 355 26.16 21.98 -13.90
C GLU A 355 26.72 20.88 -12.99
N ARG A 356 27.94 20.42 -13.29
CA ARG A 356 28.64 19.46 -12.45
C ARG A 356 28.73 19.95 -11.00
N GLN A 357 28.16 19.22 -10.09
CA GLN A 357 28.27 19.51 -8.68
C GLN A 357 29.57 18.96 -8.08
N TRP A 358 30.09 19.62 -7.07
CA TRP A 358 31.30 19.26 -6.36
C TRP A 358 30.99 18.96 -4.91
N ILE A 359 31.75 18.04 -4.31
CA ILE A 359 31.68 17.86 -2.86
C ILE A 359 32.03 19.19 -2.19
N SER A 360 31.15 19.68 -1.35
CA SER A 360 31.18 21.04 -0.79
C SER A 360 32.54 21.43 -0.17
N THR A 361 33.18 20.48 0.55
CA THR A 361 34.49 20.68 1.19
C THR A 361 35.69 20.62 0.23
N GLN A 362 35.47 20.28 -1.04
CA GLN A 362 36.53 20.39 -2.08
C GLN A 362 36.64 21.79 -2.65
N VAL A 363 35.56 22.56 -2.58
CA VAL A 363 35.47 23.91 -3.22
C VAL A 363 35.25 25.05 -2.23
N ALA A 364 34.96 24.74 -0.95
CA ALA A 364 34.74 25.72 0.10
C ALA A 364 35.40 25.29 1.42
N GLU A 365 35.73 26.27 2.25
CA GLU A 365 36.25 26.04 3.58
C GLU A 365 35.21 25.31 4.46
N PRO A 366 35.64 24.36 5.32
CA PRO A 366 34.72 23.68 6.24
C PRO A 366 33.93 24.64 7.12
N GLY A 367 32.65 24.31 7.39
CA GLY A 367 31.73 25.12 8.15
C GLY A 367 30.70 25.80 7.28
N ALA A 368 30.32 27.05 7.59
CA ALA A 368 29.27 27.76 6.89
C ALA A 368 29.44 27.88 5.36
N PRO A 369 30.68 28.13 4.81
CA PRO A 369 30.87 28.16 3.38
C PRO A 369 30.60 26.80 2.71
N ALA A 370 31.09 25.70 3.26
CA ALA A 370 30.83 24.37 2.71
C ALA A 370 29.34 23.98 2.84
N LYS A 371 28.69 24.37 3.96
CA LYS A 371 27.25 24.19 4.10
C LYS A 371 26.45 24.91 3.01
N ALA A 372 26.80 26.16 2.71
CA ALA A 372 26.10 26.90 1.67
C ALA A 372 26.23 26.26 0.28
N VAL A 373 27.37 25.64 -0.03
CA VAL A 373 27.54 24.85 -1.26
C VAL A 373 26.67 23.57 -1.21
N ALA A 374 26.64 22.88 -0.07
CA ALA A 374 25.80 21.69 0.09
C ALA A 374 24.31 22.03 -0.06
N ASP A 375 23.85 23.12 0.56
CA ASP A 375 22.46 23.58 0.46
C ASP A 375 22.11 23.95 -1.00
N SER A 376 23.01 24.59 -1.72
CA SER A 376 22.84 24.89 -3.14
C SER A 376 22.82 23.63 -4.02
N ASN A 377 23.66 22.65 -3.72
CA ASN A 377 23.67 21.37 -4.41
C ASN A 377 22.34 20.64 -4.22
N ALA A 378 21.80 20.64 -3.00
CA ALA A 378 20.52 19.98 -2.71
C ALA A 378 19.35 20.55 -3.53
N LEU A 379 19.34 21.85 -3.82
CA LEU A 379 18.32 22.47 -4.68
C LEU A 379 18.57 22.21 -6.19
N GLY A 380 19.79 21.90 -6.55
CA GLY A 380 20.24 21.88 -7.94
C GLY A 380 20.39 20.51 -8.55
N HIS A 381 19.83 19.44 -7.96
CA HIS A 381 19.91 18.10 -8.53
C HIS A 381 18.57 17.38 -8.59
N ILE A 382 18.52 16.35 -9.41
CA ILE A 382 17.43 15.39 -9.54
C ILE A 382 18.02 14.03 -9.96
N ILE A 383 17.41 12.94 -9.53
CA ILE A 383 17.78 11.60 -10.00
C ILE A 383 17.06 11.31 -11.32
N LEU A 384 17.77 10.85 -12.33
CA LEU A 384 17.18 10.20 -13.50
C LEU A 384 17.17 8.69 -13.23
N ASP A 385 15.99 8.15 -13.14
CA ASP A 385 15.73 6.75 -12.83
C ASP A 385 15.58 5.91 -14.12
N ASP A 386 15.70 4.58 -14.04
CA ASP A 386 15.48 3.71 -15.20
C ASP A 386 14.04 3.13 -15.26
N GLY A 387 13.21 3.40 -14.26
CA GLY A 387 11.83 2.91 -14.16
C GLY A 387 11.74 1.44 -13.78
N LEU A 388 12.76 0.87 -13.15
CA LEU A 388 12.82 -0.53 -12.74
C LEU A 388 12.99 -0.65 -11.22
N ASN A 389 12.25 -1.54 -10.60
CA ASN A 389 12.39 -1.86 -9.18
C ASN A 389 13.25 -3.13 -8.96
N ILE A 390 14.38 -3.22 -9.66
CA ILE A 390 15.30 -4.36 -9.57
C ILE A 390 16.73 -3.90 -9.32
N GLN A 391 17.54 -4.77 -8.71
CA GLN A 391 18.99 -4.56 -8.59
C GLN A 391 19.74 -5.24 -9.71
N ASN A 392 20.80 -4.58 -10.18
CA ASN A 392 21.69 -5.05 -11.25
C ASN A 392 20.92 -5.36 -12.56
N PRO A 393 20.18 -4.37 -13.11
CA PRO A 393 19.46 -4.56 -14.36
C PRO A 393 20.41 -4.95 -15.48
N GLU A 394 20.00 -5.85 -16.37
CA GLU A 394 20.78 -6.24 -17.53
C GLU A 394 19.89 -6.29 -18.79
N PRO A 395 20.11 -5.40 -19.76
CA PRO A 395 21.14 -4.34 -19.75
C PRO A 395 20.82 -3.18 -18.79
N VAL A 396 21.86 -2.51 -18.28
CA VAL A 396 21.68 -1.20 -17.63
C VAL A 396 21.17 -0.23 -18.68
N ARG A 397 20.09 0.50 -18.40
CA ARG A 397 19.40 1.38 -19.38
C ARG A 397 20.32 2.47 -19.94
N TYR A 398 21.16 3.05 -19.09
CA TYR A 398 22.01 4.19 -19.46
C TYR A 398 23.50 3.83 -19.58
N PRO A 399 24.23 4.46 -20.55
CA PRO A 399 23.71 5.25 -21.67
C PRO A 399 22.98 4.40 -22.70
N GLU A 400 22.34 5.03 -23.68
CA GLU A 400 21.69 4.33 -24.80
C GLU A 400 22.56 3.22 -25.39
N GLY A 401 21.97 2.03 -25.56
CA GLY A 401 22.70 0.83 -25.97
C GLY A 401 23.35 0.04 -24.83
N GLY A 402 23.12 0.47 -23.59
CA GLY A 402 23.57 -0.22 -22.37
C GLY A 402 25.00 0.11 -21.95
N LEU A 403 25.21 0.07 -20.62
CA LEU A 403 26.51 0.34 -20.01
C LEU A 403 27.52 -0.76 -20.35
N SER A 404 28.70 -0.38 -20.82
CA SER A 404 29.80 -1.33 -21.12
C SER A 404 31.17 -0.66 -21.03
N ALA A 405 32.25 -1.43 -21.13
CA ALA A 405 33.62 -0.90 -21.16
C ALA A 405 33.88 0.07 -22.33
N THR A 406 33.09 -0.03 -23.40
CA THR A 406 33.23 0.81 -24.61
C THR A 406 32.07 1.81 -24.77
N ASN A 407 31.04 1.71 -23.95
CA ASN A 407 29.90 2.61 -23.91
C ASN A 407 29.68 3.05 -22.45
N THR A 408 30.41 4.06 -22.02
CA THR A 408 30.47 4.50 -20.64
C THR A 408 29.67 5.80 -20.46
N LEU A 409 29.05 5.96 -19.30
CA LEU A 409 28.52 7.23 -18.83
C LEU A 409 29.41 7.76 -17.71
N ARG A 410 29.76 9.04 -17.75
CA ARG A 410 30.72 9.63 -16.83
C ARG A 410 30.20 10.91 -16.22
N VAL A 411 30.65 11.21 -15.02
CA VAL A 411 30.42 12.51 -14.40
C VAL A 411 30.98 13.62 -15.32
N GLY A 412 30.15 14.59 -15.63
CA GLY A 412 30.43 15.68 -16.58
C GLY A 412 29.87 15.46 -17.98
N ASP A 413 29.42 14.25 -18.34
CA ASP A 413 28.64 14.03 -19.54
C ASP A 413 27.29 14.75 -19.45
N ARG A 414 26.63 15.00 -20.57
CA ARG A 414 25.42 15.81 -20.61
C ARG A 414 24.25 15.03 -21.16
N VAL A 415 23.08 15.29 -20.61
CA VAL A 415 21.78 14.85 -21.15
C VAL A 415 21.30 15.90 -22.12
N ASP A 416 20.90 15.47 -23.32
CA ASP A 416 20.30 16.37 -24.31
C ASP A 416 18.93 16.87 -23.82
N PRO A 417 18.56 18.15 -24.04
CA PRO A 417 17.31 18.72 -23.57
C PRO A 417 16.10 18.20 -24.35
N ASP A 418 14.90 18.65 -23.94
CA ASP A 418 13.62 18.42 -24.59
C ASP A 418 13.18 16.94 -24.55
N PHE A 419 13.35 16.30 -23.40
CA PHE A 419 12.75 15.00 -23.08
C PHE A 419 11.65 15.11 -22.04
N ARG A 420 10.71 14.16 -22.08
CA ARG A 420 9.60 14.08 -21.10
C ARG A 420 9.91 13.01 -20.06
N ALA A 421 9.49 13.30 -18.84
CA ALA A 421 9.55 12.38 -17.72
C ALA A 421 8.38 12.64 -16.79
N VAL A 422 8.10 11.70 -15.88
CA VAL A 422 7.22 11.92 -14.74
C VAL A 422 8.06 12.16 -13.50
N VAL A 423 7.68 13.14 -12.68
CA VAL A 423 8.32 13.39 -11.39
C VAL A 423 7.76 12.40 -10.37
N SER A 424 8.62 11.71 -9.64
CA SER A 424 8.23 10.77 -8.58
C SER A 424 9.15 10.93 -7.37
N TYR A 425 8.71 10.45 -6.21
CA TYR A 425 9.50 10.44 -5.01
C TYR A 425 9.70 9.01 -4.53
N SER A 426 10.93 8.60 -4.24
CA SER A 426 11.25 7.32 -3.62
C SER A 426 12.66 7.30 -3.07
N PHE A 427 12.91 6.49 -2.03
CA PHE A 427 14.20 6.39 -1.37
C PHE A 427 14.73 7.75 -0.91
N GLU A 428 13.85 8.59 -0.36
CA GLU A 428 14.14 9.93 0.19
C GLU A 428 14.67 10.94 -0.88
N GLU A 429 14.42 10.70 -2.18
CA GLU A 429 14.92 11.55 -3.26
C GLU A 429 13.91 11.72 -4.40
N TRP A 430 13.85 12.92 -4.95
CA TRP A 430 13.07 13.23 -6.14
C TRP A 430 13.70 12.62 -7.40
N ARG A 431 12.85 12.07 -8.27
CA ARG A 431 13.24 11.33 -9.45
C ARG A 431 12.49 11.78 -10.70
N LEU A 432 13.16 11.66 -11.84
CA LEU A 432 12.56 11.70 -13.17
C LEU A 432 12.43 10.28 -13.69
N GLN A 433 11.19 9.82 -13.88
CA GLN A 433 10.88 8.57 -14.57
C GLN A 433 10.71 8.86 -16.05
N PRO A 434 11.67 8.51 -16.94
CA PRO A 434 11.67 8.97 -18.32
C PRO A 434 10.63 8.26 -19.18
N VAL A 435 9.78 9.05 -19.82
CA VAL A 435 8.79 8.60 -20.81
C VAL A 435 9.44 8.46 -22.20
N ASP A 436 10.37 9.36 -22.51
CA ASP A 436 11.12 9.35 -23.77
C ASP A 436 12.47 8.61 -23.62
N GLU A 437 13.10 8.28 -24.74
CA GLU A 437 14.49 7.81 -24.73
C GLU A 437 15.43 8.98 -24.36
N ILE A 438 16.39 8.67 -23.50
CA ILE A 438 17.35 9.65 -22.98
C ILE A 438 18.67 9.55 -23.74
N SER A 439 19.06 10.62 -24.40
CA SER A 439 20.32 10.72 -25.11
C SER A 439 21.40 11.40 -24.28
N PHE A 440 22.56 10.76 -24.18
CA PHE A 440 23.71 11.31 -23.48
C PHE A 440 24.80 11.72 -24.47
N ARG A 441 25.47 12.80 -24.16
CA ARG A 441 26.58 13.32 -24.94
C ARG A 441 27.83 13.40 -24.09
N ALA A 442 28.88 12.71 -24.53
CA ALA A 442 30.17 12.77 -23.86
C ALA A 442 30.70 14.22 -23.86
N ALA A 443 30.92 14.76 -22.69
CA ALA A 443 31.44 16.11 -22.46
C ALA A 443 32.62 16.13 -21.47
N ASN A 444 32.90 14.99 -20.84
CA ASN A 444 34.07 14.77 -20.01
C ASN A 444 35.12 14.02 -20.82
N PRO A 445 36.23 14.64 -21.26
CA PRO A 445 37.25 14.03 -22.08
C PRO A 445 38.04 12.92 -21.37
#